data_48f26cad6b4c572cba3983de1105c3e2
#
_entry.id   48f26cad6b4c572cba3983de1105c3e2
#
_cell.length_a   1.000
_cell.length_b   1.000
_cell.length_c   1.000
_cell.angle_alpha   90.00
_cell.angle_beta   90.00
_cell.angle_gamma   90.00
#
_symmetry.space_group_name_H-M   'P 1'
#
loop_
_entity.id
_entity.type
_entity.pdbx_description
1 polymer ?
#
loop_
_entity_poly.entity_id
_entity_poly.type
_entity_poly.pdbx_seq_one_letter_code
_entity_poly.pdbx_strand_id
1 'polypeptide(L)'
;MTQTPADPSQSPAKPQLDVIIIGAGPAGLTAATYLARYRRQVAVLDAGQSRARWIPTSHNCPGFPFGLEGDQLLERYRQQAQKYGVTPTLAHVAKLEKQGDTFTATADDGQSWQAPIVIL
;
A
#
# COMPACT_ATOMS: atom_id res chain seq x y z
N MET A 1 -14.00 -29.45 -5.18
CA MET A 1 -12.97 -29.22 -4.15
C MET A 1 -13.64 -28.80 -2.87
N THR A 2 -13.65 -29.70 -1.88
CA THR A 2 -14.29 -29.40 -0.60
C THR A 2 -13.37 -28.56 0.25
N GLN A 3 -13.83 -27.37 0.62
CA GLN A 3 -13.11 -26.55 1.59
C GLN A 3 -13.30 -27.15 2.98
N THR A 4 -12.21 -27.29 3.71
CA THR A 4 -12.28 -27.65 5.12
C THR A 4 -12.94 -26.51 5.88
N PRO A 5 -13.99 -26.76 6.69
CA PRO A 5 -14.59 -25.70 7.49
C PRO A 5 -13.53 -25.06 8.39
N ALA A 6 -13.55 -23.74 8.49
CA ALA A 6 -12.64 -23.04 9.41
C ALA A 6 -12.95 -23.49 10.84
N ASP A 7 -11.90 -23.76 11.61
CA ASP A 7 -12.03 -24.04 13.04
C ASP A 7 -12.60 -22.79 13.74
N PRO A 8 -13.75 -22.89 14.40
CA PRO A 8 -14.35 -21.73 15.06
C PRO A 8 -13.50 -21.16 16.20
N SER A 9 -12.49 -21.88 16.68
CA SER A 9 -11.55 -21.38 17.68
C SER A 9 -10.42 -20.52 17.08
N GLN A 10 -10.27 -20.52 15.76
CA GLN A 10 -9.25 -19.73 15.07
C GLN A 10 -9.82 -18.42 14.57
N SER A 11 -9.02 -17.36 14.70
CA SER A 11 -9.34 -16.08 14.06
C SER A 11 -9.44 -16.27 12.54
N PRO A 12 -10.34 -15.54 11.85
CA PRO A 12 -10.38 -15.59 10.39
C PRO A 12 -8.98 -15.36 9.83
N ALA A 13 -8.54 -16.20 8.93
CA ALA A 13 -7.25 -16.01 8.28
C ALA A 13 -7.28 -14.68 7.55
N LYS A 14 -6.29 -13.81 7.80
CA LYS A 14 -6.12 -12.60 7.00
C LYS A 14 -5.88 -13.01 5.56
N PRO A 15 -6.43 -12.27 4.57
CA PRO A 15 -6.12 -12.55 3.18
C PRO A 15 -4.60 -12.56 2.99
N GLN A 16 -4.11 -13.55 2.27
CA GLN A 16 -2.70 -13.63 2.00
C GLN A 16 -2.31 -12.49 1.05
N LEU A 17 -1.37 -11.68 1.47
CA LEU A 17 -0.88 -10.58 0.67
C LEU A 17 0.19 -11.07 -0.30
N ASP A 18 0.18 -10.52 -1.51
CA ASP A 18 1.25 -10.70 -2.48
C ASP A 18 2.37 -9.67 -2.26
N VAL A 19 2.00 -8.45 -1.92
CA VAL A 19 2.94 -7.33 -1.81
C VAL A 19 2.52 -6.40 -0.68
N ILE A 20 3.50 -5.96 0.10
CA ILE A 20 3.36 -4.84 1.04
C ILE A 20 4.08 -3.64 0.44
N ILE A 21 3.40 -2.51 0.35
CA ILE A 21 3.98 -1.24 -0.08
C ILE A 21 4.05 -0.33 1.15
N ILE A 22 5.24 0.15 1.46
CA ILE A 22 5.45 1.07 2.57
C ILE A 22 5.64 2.47 2.00
N GLY A 23 4.68 3.33 2.24
CA GLY A 23 4.62 4.69 1.73
C GLY A 23 3.57 4.87 0.64
N ALA A 24 2.70 5.85 0.82
CA ALA A 24 1.63 6.19 -0.13
C ALA A 24 1.92 7.52 -0.85
N GLY A 25 3.17 7.72 -1.25
CA GLY A 25 3.54 8.78 -2.17
C GLY A 25 3.23 8.38 -3.61
N PRO A 26 3.62 9.20 -4.60
CA PRO A 26 3.32 8.93 -6.00
C PRO A 26 3.83 7.57 -6.47
N ALA A 27 5.03 7.17 -6.08
CA ALA A 27 5.60 5.88 -6.48
C ALA A 27 4.84 4.71 -5.88
N GLY A 28 4.54 4.75 -4.57
CA GLY A 28 3.81 3.69 -3.88
C GLY A 28 2.39 3.54 -4.39
N LEU A 29 1.68 4.64 -4.59
CA LEU A 29 0.31 4.61 -5.12
C LEU A 29 0.27 4.15 -6.57
N THR A 30 1.27 4.50 -7.38
CA THR A 30 1.39 4.00 -8.76
C THR A 30 1.60 2.49 -8.76
N ALA A 31 2.53 1.99 -7.95
CA ALA A 31 2.77 0.55 -7.84
C ALA A 31 1.50 -0.18 -7.37
N ALA A 32 0.81 0.35 -6.36
CA ALA A 32 -0.43 -0.23 -5.85
C ALA A 32 -1.52 -0.32 -6.94
N THR A 33 -1.68 0.73 -7.73
CA THR A 33 -2.66 0.77 -8.80
C THR A 33 -2.40 -0.32 -9.84
N TYR A 34 -1.16 -0.44 -10.30
CA TYR A 34 -0.82 -1.45 -11.31
C TYR A 34 -0.93 -2.87 -10.76
N LEU A 35 -0.46 -3.11 -9.53
CA LEU A 35 -0.56 -4.43 -8.91
C LEU A 35 -2.02 -4.85 -8.69
N ALA A 36 -2.87 -3.91 -8.27
CA ALA A 36 -4.30 -4.18 -8.11
C ALA A 36 -4.98 -4.49 -9.45
N ARG A 37 -4.58 -3.80 -10.52
CA ARG A 37 -5.05 -4.12 -11.88
C ARG A 37 -4.66 -5.53 -12.32
N TYR A 38 -3.51 -6.02 -11.88
CA TYR A 38 -3.08 -7.39 -12.10
C TYR A 38 -3.68 -8.37 -11.09
N ARG A 39 -4.66 -7.92 -10.28
CA ARG A 39 -5.38 -8.72 -9.28
C ARG A 39 -4.47 -9.30 -8.20
N ARG A 40 -3.41 -8.59 -7.86
CA ARG A 40 -2.57 -8.96 -6.72
C ARG A 40 -3.16 -8.39 -5.43
N GLN A 41 -2.98 -9.12 -4.34
CA GLN A 41 -3.39 -8.66 -3.02
C GLN A 41 -2.31 -7.74 -2.46
N VAL A 42 -2.66 -6.46 -2.30
CA VAL A 42 -1.71 -5.41 -1.94
C VAL A 42 -2.17 -4.72 -0.67
N ALA A 43 -1.25 -4.53 0.26
CA ALA A 43 -1.43 -3.63 1.39
C ALA A 43 -0.52 -2.42 1.20
N VAL A 44 -1.08 -1.23 1.32
CA VAL A 44 -0.31 0.02 1.31
C VAL A 44 -0.33 0.59 2.72
N LEU A 45 0.84 0.72 3.33
CA LEU A 45 1.01 1.21 4.70
C LEU A 45 1.63 2.60 4.63
N ASP A 46 0.96 3.59 5.22
CA ASP A 46 1.37 4.98 5.10
C ASP A 46 1.29 5.69 6.43
N ALA A 47 2.37 6.37 6.79
CA ALA A 47 2.42 7.19 8.00
C ALA A 47 1.86 8.61 7.81
N GLY A 48 1.44 8.96 6.60
CA GLY A 48 0.90 10.29 6.31
C GLY A 48 1.96 11.36 6.08
N GLN A 49 3.20 10.97 5.79
CA GLN A 49 4.34 11.89 5.71
C GLN A 49 4.97 11.94 4.31
N SER A 50 4.16 11.83 3.26
CA SER A 50 4.69 11.90 1.89
C SER A 50 5.31 13.27 1.61
N ARG A 51 6.50 13.27 1.04
CA ARG A 51 7.19 14.50 0.61
C ARG A 51 6.43 15.25 -0.48
N ALA A 52 5.59 14.56 -1.26
CA ALA A 52 4.79 15.21 -2.30
C ALA A 52 3.84 16.26 -1.74
N ARG A 53 3.44 16.15 -0.47
CA ARG A 53 2.61 17.15 0.21
C ARG A 53 3.30 18.50 0.36
N TRP A 54 4.63 18.51 0.34
CA TRP A 54 5.44 19.72 0.51
C TRP A 54 5.77 20.40 -0.81
N ILE A 55 5.38 19.82 -1.94
CA ILE A 55 5.63 20.36 -3.26
C ILE A 55 4.49 21.33 -3.60
N PRO A 56 4.74 22.66 -3.72
CA PRO A 56 3.68 23.60 -4.07
C PRO A 56 3.08 23.30 -5.44
N THR A 57 3.94 23.05 -6.44
CA THR A 57 3.51 22.71 -7.80
C THR A 57 4.52 21.76 -8.42
N SER A 58 4.03 20.63 -8.95
CA SER A 58 4.84 19.69 -9.71
C SER A 58 4.72 20.00 -11.21
N HIS A 59 5.85 20.23 -11.88
CA HIS A 59 5.90 20.55 -13.30
C HIS A 59 6.31 19.37 -14.19
N ASN A 60 6.74 18.28 -13.60
CA ASN A 60 7.23 17.11 -14.34
C ASN A 60 6.25 15.94 -14.34
N CYS A 61 5.00 16.18 -13.96
CA CYS A 61 3.97 15.14 -14.00
C CYS A 61 3.35 15.09 -15.41
N PRO A 62 3.47 13.95 -16.11
CA PRO A 62 2.85 13.81 -17.44
C PRO A 62 1.35 14.06 -17.41
N GLY A 63 0.85 14.75 -18.42
CA GLY A 63 -0.56 15.09 -18.52
C GLY A 63 -0.97 16.40 -17.84
N PHE A 64 -0.03 17.09 -17.17
CA PHE A 64 -0.27 18.36 -16.47
C PHE A 64 0.73 19.41 -16.92
N PRO A 65 0.56 20.00 -18.13
CA PRO A 65 1.57 20.90 -18.71
C PRO A 65 1.77 22.19 -17.92
N PHE A 66 0.77 22.59 -17.11
CA PHE A 66 0.84 23.82 -16.31
C PHE A 66 1.17 23.54 -14.84
N GLY A 67 1.52 22.29 -14.51
CA GLY A 67 1.82 21.87 -13.17
C GLY A 67 0.61 21.38 -12.37
N LEU A 68 0.90 20.82 -11.20
CA LEU A 68 -0.11 20.25 -10.30
C LEU A 68 0.40 20.36 -8.87
N GLU A 69 -0.46 20.81 -7.95
CA GLU A 69 -0.10 20.85 -6.53
C GLU A 69 0.10 19.44 -5.98
N GLY A 70 1.05 19.30 -5.03
CA GLY A 70 1.39 18.00 -4.45
C GLY A 70 0.21 17.30 -3.80
N ASP A 71 -0.63 18.04 -3.07
CA ASP A 71 -1.82 17.46 -2.44
C ASP A 71 -2.84 16.98 -3.46
N GLN A 72 -3.04 17.73 -4.55
CA GLN A 72 -3.93 17.33 -5.64
C GLN A 72 -3.40 16.09 -6.36
N LEU A 73 -2.08 16.02 -6.57
CA LEU A 73 -1.44 14.87 -7.18
C LEU A 73 -1.68 13.60 -6.35
N LEU A 74 -1.44 13.67 -5.04
CA LEU A 74 -1.66 12.54 -4.13
C LEU A 74 -3.13 12.11 -4.12
N GLU A 75 -4.05 13.07 -4.09
CA GLU A 75 -5.49 12.77 -4.07
C GLU A 75 -5.92 12.04 -5.35
N ARG A 76 -5.43 12.48 -6.52
CA ARG A 76 -5.72 11.81 -7.79
C ARG A 76 -5.18 10.39 -7.81
N TYR A 77 -3.97 10.16 -7.30
CA TYR A 77 -3.39 8.82 -7.20
C TYR A 77 -4.16 7.93 -6.24
N ARG A 78 -4.62 8.48 -5.09
CA ARG A 78 -5.46 7.73 -4.14
C ARG A 78 -6.79 7.31 -4.76
N GLN A 79 -7.45 8.23 -5.46
CA GLN A 79 -8.71 7.95 -6.14
C GLN A 79 -8.54 6.86 -7.18
N GLN A 80 -7.46 6.90 -7.94
CA GLN A 80 -7.17 5.88 -8.93
C GLN A 80 -6.93 4.50 -8.29
N ALA A 81 -6.16 4.45 -7.22
CA ALA A 81 -5.94 3.21 -6.48
C ALA A 81 -7.25 2.66 -5.90
N GLN A 82 -8.09 3.53 -5.33
CA GLN A 82 -9.39 3.15 -4.79
C GLN A 82 -10.31 2.55 -5.84
N LYS A 83 -10.25 3.05 -7.07
CA LYS A 83 -11.03 2.49 -8.19
C LYS A 83 -10.74 1.00 -8.37
N TYR A 84 -9.54 0.55 -8.06
CA TYR A 84 -9.13 -0.85 -8.15
C TYR A 84 -9.12 -1.56 -6.80
N GLY A 85 -9.75 -0.99 -5.78
CA GLY A 85 -9.96 -1.62 -4.49
C GLY A 85 -8.84 -1.44 -3.46
N VAL A 86 -7.89 -0.53 -3.70
CA VAL A 86 -6.79 -0.28 -2.76
C VAL A 86 -7.02 1.02 -2.01
N THR A 87 -7.07 0.93 -0.69
CA THR A 87 -7.09 2.09 0.21
C THR A 87 -5.88 2.01 1.13
N PRO A 88 -5.03 3.05 1.20
CA PRO A 88 -3.91 3.05 2.12
C PRO A 88 -4.37 2.91 3.57
N THR A 89 -3.64 2.11 4.33
CA THR A 89 -3.85 1.96 5.77
C THR A 89 -2.91 2.91 6.49
N LEU A 90 -3.45 3.71 7.41
CA LEU A 90 -2.63 4.58 8.25
C LEU A 90 -1.84 3.69 9.23
N ALA A 91 -0.54 3.61 9.04
CA ALA A 91 0.34 2.82 9.88
C ALA A 91 1.78 3.33 9.77
N HIS A 92 2.44 3.46 10.90
CA HIS A 92 3.86 3.75 10.95
C HIS A 92 4.62 2.44 11.14
N VAL A 93 5.28 1.96 10.09
CA VAL A 93 6.05 0.71 10.16
C VAL A 93 7.33 0.97 10.94
N ALA A 94 7.43 0.34 12.11
CA ALA A 94 8.58 0.48 12.99
C ALA A 94 9.61 -0.61 12.75
N LYS A 95 9.21 -1.76 12.20
CA LYS A 95 10.08 -2.91 12.04
C LYS A 95 9.73 -3.67 10.76
N LEU A 96 10.75 -4.03 10.01
CA LEU A 96 10.63 -4.87 8.83
C LEU A 96 11.62 -6.01 8.94
N GLU A 97 11.13 -7.24 8.94
CA GLU A 97 11.96 -8.45 9.06
C GLU A 97 11.71 -9.38 7.88
N LYS A 98 12.72 -10.12 7.51
CA LYS A 98 12.61 -11.20 6.54
C LYS A 98 12.91 -12.52 7.22
N GLN A 99 12.02 -13.48 7.08
CA GLN A 99 12.21 -14.86 7.55
C GLN A 99 11.91 -15.80 6.38
N GLY A 100 12.95 -16.49 5.89
CA GLY A 100 12.82 -17.30 4.69
C GLY A 100 12.42 -16.44 3.50
N ASP A 101 11.30 -16.77 2.87
CA ASP A 101 10.76 -16.04 1.71
C ASP A 101 9.66 -15.05 2.07
N THR A 102 9.48 -14.77 3.36
CA THR A 102 8.38 -13.93 3.84
C THR A 102 8.92 -12.71 4.58
N PHE A 103 8.40 -11.54 4.21
CA PHE A 103 8.62 -10.30 4.97
C PHE A 103 7.50 -10.08 5.95
N THR A 104 7.83 -9.58 7.14
CA THR A 104 6.87 -9.14 8.14
C THR A 104 7.10 -7.68 8.44
N ALA A 105 6.09 -6.85 8.19
CA ALA A 105 6.09 -5.44 8.56
C ALA A 105 5.27 -5.27 9.83
N THR A 106 5.84 -4.64 10.84
CA THR A 106 5.17 -4.41 12.13
C THR A 106 5.08 -2.91 12.37
N ALA A 107 3.86 -2.42 12.60
CA ALA A 107 3.62 -1.04 12.98
C ALA A 107 3.88 -0.82 14.47
N ASP A 108 4.06 0.44 14.86
CA ASP A 108 4.30 0.83 16.24
C ASP A 108 3.09 0.55 17.18
N ASP A 109 1.89 0.38 16.63
CA ASP A 109 0.70 -0.01 17.38
C ASP A 109 0.53 -1.54 17.54
N GLY A 110 1.49 -2.32 17.05
CA GLY A 110 1.49 -3.78 17.15
C GLY A 110 0.85 -4.53 16.00
N GLN A 111 0.18 -3.84 15.07
CA GLN A 111 -0.34 -4.50 13.87
C GLN A 111 0.79 -5.01 12.99
N SER A 112 0.58 -6.13 12.33
CA SER A 112 1.58 -6.70 11.43
C SER A 112 0.96 -7.22 10.14
N TRP A 113 1.78 -7.24 9.08
CA TRP A 113 1.43 -7.72 7.76
C TRP A 113 2.55 -8.59 7.23
N GLN A 114 2.20 -9.61 6.46
CA GLN A 114 3.17 -10.53 5.87
C GLN A 114 2.96 -10.66 4.37
N ALA A 115 4.04 -10.65 3.62
CA ALA A 115 4.02 -10.87 2.18
C ALA A 115 5.39 -11.32 1.69
N PRO A 116 5.46 -12.00 0.53
CA PRO A 116 6.75 -12.38 -0.06
C PRO A 116 7.51 -11.20 -0.67
N ILE A 117 6.84 -10.08 -0.92
CA ILE A 117 7.45 -8.91 -1.58
C ILE A 117 7.11 -7.65 -0.79
N VAL A 118 8.10 -6.78 -0.63
CA VAL A 118 7.94 -5.46 -0.04
C VAL A 118 8.52 -4.42 -0.99
N ILE A 119 7.76 -3.35 -1.21
CA ILE A 119 8.22 -2.17 -1.95
C ILE A 119 8.34 -1.01 -0.96
N LEU A 120 9.48 -0.36 -0.96
CA LEU A 120 9.76 0.80 -0.10
C LEU A 120 9.64 2.10 -0.87
#